data_68f937511405b32c552c622955a5440f
#
_entry.id   68f937511405b32c552c622955a5440f
#
_cell.length_a   1.000
_cell.length_b   1.000
_cell.length_c   1.000
_cell.angle_alpha   90.00
_cell.angle_beta   90.00
_cell.angle_gamma   90.00
#
_symmetry.space_group_name_H-M   'P 1'
#
loop_
_entity.id
_entity.type
_entity.pdbx_description
1 polymer ?
#
loop_
_entity_poly.entity_id
_entity_poly.type
_entity_poly.pdbx_seq_one_letter_code
_entity_poly.pdbx_strand_id
1 'polypeptide(L)'
;RVSVELEGNLLSDRFGKYASEADRLEGFPVRSFPIHIEEVPEGSVSLALAFIDFDAIPVGGFCWIHWLACDFDPSTTLIPEDASRTGAIACTQGANSNWSPMAHGSLNPA
;
A
#
# COMPACT_ATOMS: atom_id res chain seq x y z
N ARG A 1 15.46 0.08 -5.34
CA ARG A 1 15.41 -0.55 -4.01
C ARG A 1 14.29 0.06 -3.19
N VAL A 2 13.50 -0.79 -2.57
CA VAL A 2 12.36 -0.39 -1.76
C VAL A 2 12.57 -0.89 -0.33
N SER A 3 12.24 -0.05 0.65
CA SER A 3 12.27 -0.43 2.06
C SER A 3 11.06 0.13 2.80
N VAL A 4 10.64 -0.57 3.84
CA VAL A 4 9.54 -0.18 4.73
C VAL A 4 9.99 -0.27 6.17
N GLU A 5 9.35 0.50 7.04
CA GLU A 5 9.64 0.48 8.47
C GLU A 5 8.92 -0.69 9.14
N LEU A 6 9.66 -1.49 9.90
CA LEU A 6 9.14 -2.64 10.62
C LEU A 6 9.44 -2.53 12.10
N GLU A 7 8.53 -3.03 12.91
CA GLU A 7 8.73 -3.28 14.34
C GLU A 7 9.11 -4.76 14.49
N GLY A 8 10.43 -5.04 14.58
CA GLY A 8 10.94 -6.41 14.42
C GLY A 8 10.73 -6.87 12.98
N ASN A 9 9.90 -7.87 12.77
CA ASN A 9 9.59 -8.41 11.44
C ASN A 9 8.16 -8.06 10.99
N LEU A 10 7.47 -7.20 11.73
CA LEU A 10 6.05 -6.88 11.47
C LEU A 10 5.87 -5.40 11.20
N LEU A 11 4.89 -5.09 10.38
CA LEU A 11 4.37 -3.73 10.25
C LEU A 11 3.68 -3.33 11.57
N SER A 12 3.71 -2.02 11.87
CA SER A 12 2.97 -1.51 13.03
C SER A 12 1.48 -1.84 12.94
N ASP A 13 0.84 -2.04 14.09
CA ASP A 13 -0.57 -2.41 14.20
C ASP A 13 -1.51 -1.45 13.47
N ARG A 14 -1.15 -0.17 13.39
CA ARG A 14 -1.99 0.84 12.72
C ARG A 14 -2.18 0.59 11.21
N PHE A 15 -1.37 -0.27 10.62
CA PHE A 15 -1.46 -0.62 9.20
C PHE A 15 -2.20 -1.93 8.92
N GLY A 16 -2.59 -2.66 9.95
CA GLY A 16 -3.13 -4.00 9.80
C GLY A 16 -4.40 -4.26 10.61
N LYS A 17 -4.67 -5.53 10.85
CA LYS A 17 -5.90 -5.98 11.47
C LYS A 17 -6.14 -5.46 12.89
N TYR A 18 -5.12 -4.95 13.55
CA TYR A 18 -5.22 -4.38 14.90
C TYR A 18 -5.30 -2.85 14.89
N ALA A 19 -5.53 -2.25 13.74
CA ALA A 19 -5.67 -0.80 13.63
C ALA A 19 -6.87 -0.28 14.43
N SER A 20 -6.76 0.98 14.89
CA SER A 20 -7.88 1.66 15.55
C SER A 20 -9.00 2.01 14.55
N GLU A 21 -10.18 2.35 15.05
CA GLU A 21 -11.32 2.74 14.22
C GLU A 21 -11.01 3.94 13.31
N ALA A 22 -10.16 4.87 13.76
CA ALA A 22 -9.73 6.01 12.96
C ALA A 22 -8.97 5.62 11.69
N ASP A 23 -8.33 4.45 11.69
CA ASP A 23 -7.54 3.93 10.57
C ASP A 23 -8.29 2.83 9.80
N ARG A 24 -9.59 2.71 10.01
CA ARG A 24 -10.45 1.73 9.33
C ARG A 24 -11.54 2.40 8.52
N LEU A 25 -11.94 1.72 7.46
CA LEU A 25 -13.13 2.03 6.68
C LEU A 25 -13.93 0.74 6.50
N GLU A 26 -15.19 0.74 6.92
CA GLU A 26 -16.07 -0.45 6.86
C GLU A 26 -15.43 -1.69 7.49
N GLY A 27 -14.70 -1.50 8.58
CA GLY A 27 -14.02 -2.57 9.30
C GLY A 27 -12.66 -3.00 8.76
N PHE A 28 -12.24 -2.47 7.62
CA PHE A 28 -10.94 -2.78 7.03
C PHE A 28 -9.89 -1.69 7.31
N PRO A 29 -8.65 -2.06 7.62
CA PRO A 29 -7.59 -1.08 7.77
C PRO A 29 -7.27 -0.43 6.42
N VAL A 30 -7.14 0.89 6.42
CA VAL A 30 -6.94 1.66 5.18
C VAL A 30 -5.74 2.60 5.25
N ARG A 31 -5.04 2.62 6.37
CA ARG A 31 -3.84 3.44 6.52
C ARG A 31 -2.65 2.78 5.86
N SER A 32 -2.14 3.36 4.79
CA SER A 32 -0.96 2.85 4.10
C SER A 32 0.32 3.19 4.87
N PHE A 33 1.28 2.27 4.85
CA PHE A 33 2.58 2.48 5.48
C PHE A 33 3.50 3.33 4.59
N PRO A 34 4.49 4.02 5.18
CA PRO A 34 5.46 4.77 4.38
C PRO A 34 6.38 3.81 3.62
N ILE A 35 6.73 4.19 2.39
CA ILE A 35 7.59 3.39 1.52
C ILE A 35 8.76 4.25 1.07
N HIS A 36 9.99 3.82 1.39
CA HIS A 36 11.22 4.46 0.96
C HIS A 36 11.70 3.85 -0.35
N ILE A 37 12.06 4.71 -1.29
CA ILE A 37 12.51 4.31 -2.63
C ILE A 37 13.90 4.87 -2.89
N GLU A 38 14.83 3.99 -3.25
CA GLU A 38 16.21 4.34 -3.57
C GLU A 38 16.64 3.66 -4.86
N GLU A 39 17.67 4.19 -5.48
CA GLU A 39 18.31 3.59 -6.65
C GLU A 39 17.34 3.29 -7.80
N VAL A 40 16.45 4.24 -8.09
CA VAL A 40 15.58 4.14 -9.26
C VAL A 40 16.44 4.08 -10.51
N PRO A 41 16.22 3.11 -11.43
CA PRO A 41 17.00 3.00 -12.64
C PRO A 41 16.98 4.29 -13.46
N GLU A 42 18.14 4.68 -13.97
CA GLU A 42 18.26 5.85 -14.86
C GLU A 42 17.37 5.63 -16.10
N GLY A 43 16.70 6.68 -16.53
CA GLY A 43 15.79 6.62 -17.66
C GLY A 43 14.37 6.20 -17.32
N SER A 44 14.08 5.91 -16.05
CA SER A 44 12.69 5.65 -15.62
C SER A 44 11.83 6.88 -15.81
N VAL A 45 10.63 6.70 -16.39
CA VAL A 45 9.70 7.79 -16.69
C VAL A 45 8.53 7.86 -15.70
N SER A 46 8.21 6.76 -15.04
CA SER A 46 7.24 6.70 -13.95
C SER A 46 7.48 5.47 -13.09
N LEU A 47 6.86 5.44 -11.89
CA LEU A 47 6.89 4.29 -11.00
C LEU A 47 5.48 3.79 -10.78
N ALA A 48 5.36 2.48 -10.62
CA ALA A 48 4.12 1.81 -10.24
C ALA A 48 4.37 0.93 -9.02
N LEU A 49 3.33 0.74 -8.21
CA LEU A 49 3.37 -0.03 -6.99
C LEU A 49 2.28 -1.10 -7.00
N ALA A 50 2.67 -2.30 -6.61
CA ALA A 50 1.72 -3.37 -6.30
C ALA A 50 2.09 -3.99 -4.95
N PHE A 51 1.15 -3.97 -4.03
CA PHE A 51 1.29 -4.66 -2.74
C PHE A 51 0.41 -5.90 -2.77
N ILE A 52 1.05 -7.06 -2.90
CA ILE A 52 0.39 -8.33 -3.17
C ILE A 52 0.77 -9.33 -2.10
N ASP A 53 -0.22 -10.02 -1.56
CA ASP A 53 -0.07 -11.09 -0.58
C ASP A 53 -0.23 -12.44 -1.28
N PHE A 54 0.88 -13.13 -1.48
CA PHE A 54 0.89 -14.48 -2.07
C PHE A 54 0.52 -15.56 -1.04
N ASP A 55 0.65 -15.28 0.24
CA ASP A 55 0.31 -16.23 1.30
C ASP A 55 -1.21 -16.39 1.45
N ALA A 56 -1.99 -15.55 0.80
CA ALA A 56 -3.44 -15.71 0.71
C ALA A 56 -3.86 -16.87 -0.19
N ILE A 57 -3.00 -17.37 -1.08
CA ILE A 57 -3.34 -18.42 -2.04
C ILE A 57 -3.85 -19.70 -1.37
N PRO A 58 -3.20 -20.27 -0.34
CA PRO A 58 -3.69 -21.47 0.33
C PRO A 58 -5.03 -21.29 1.05
N VAL A 59 -5.39 -20.07 1.37
CA VAL A 59 -6.61 -19.74 2.12
C VAL A 59 -7.77 -19.43 1.17
N GLY A 60 -7.55 -18.55 0.20
CA GLY A 60 -8.59 -18.03 -0.67
C GLY A 60 -8.54 -18.53 -2.12
N GLY A 61 -7.52 -19.27 -2.50
CA GLY A 61 -7.36 -19.80 -3.85
C GLY A 61 -6.69 -18.85 -4.86
N PHE A 62 -6.38 -17.62 -4.46
CA PHE A 62 -5.70 -16.63 -5.29
C PHE A 62 -4.90 -15.66 -4.41
N CYS A 63 -3.93 -14.96 -5.00
CA CYS A 63 -3.20 -13.93 -4.28
C CYS A 63 -4.11 -12.73 -4.00
N TRP A 64 -3.87 -12.05 -2.88
CA TRP A 64 -4.65 -10.88 -2.50
C TRP A 64 -3.90 -9.61 -2.84
N ILE A 65 -4.55 -8.72 -3.58
CA ILE A 65 -4.01 -7.41 -3.91
C ILE A 65 -4.49 -6.42 -2.86
N HIS A 66 -3.55 -5.90 -2.06
CA HIS A 66 -3.84 -4.91 -1.03
C HIS A 66 -3.85 -3.49 -1.57
N TRP A 67 -2.91 -3.16 -2.45
CA TRP A 67 -2.80 -1.82 -2.99
C TRP A 67 -2.19 -1.82 -4.38
N LEU A 68 -2.81 -1.10 -5.30
CA LEU A 68 -2.30 -0.82 -6.63
C LEU A 68 -2.24 0.69 -6.83
N ALA A 69 -1.11 1.19 -7.27
CA ALA A 69 -0.95 2.59 -7.63
C ALA A 69 0.07 2.75 -8.75
N CYS A 70 -0.06 3.79 -9.54
CA CYS A 70 0.87 4.10 -10.63
C CYS A 70 1.01 5.61 -10.81
N ASP A 71 1.80 6.01 -11.80
CA ASP A 71 2.03 7.41 -12.14
C ASP A 71 2.75 8.20 -11.04
N PHE A 72 3.56 7.53 -10.21
CA PHE A 72 4.48 8.25 -9.34
C PHE A 72 5.62 8.85 -10.15
N ASP A 73 6.02 10.05 -9.78
CA ASP A 73 7.19 10.69 -10.37
C ASP A 73 8.44 9.82 -10.12
N PRO A 74 9.30 9.60 -11.13
CA PRO A 74 10.51 8.77 -10.96
C PRO A 74 11.53 9.34 -9.97
N SER A 75 11.43 10.60 -9.59
CA SER A 75 12.25 11.20 -8.53
C SER A 75 11.74 10.95 -7.11
N THR A 76 10.62 10.25 -6.97
CA THR A 76 10.03 9.95 -5.67
C THR A 76 10.98 9.12 -4.81
N THR A 77 11.30 9.60 -3.61
CA THR A 77 12.14 8.90 -2.64
C THR A 77 11.36 8.37 -1.44
N LEU A 78 10.15 8.92 -1.23
CA LEU A 78 9.26 8.53 -0.15
C LEU A 78 7.81 8.62 -0.60
N ILE A 79 7.07 7.53 -0.43
CA ILE A 79 5.61 7.56 -0.45
C ILE A 79 5.20 7.71 1.02
N PRO A 80 4.58 8.86 1.40
CA PRO A 80 4.29 9.15 2.80
C PRO A 80 3.30 8.17 3.42
N GLU A 81 3.34 8.07 4.74
CA GLU A 81 2.33 7.34 5.49
C GLU A 81 0.93 7.89 5.19
N ASP A 82 -0.04 6.98 5.07
CA ASP A 82 -1.45 7.30 4.79
C ASP A 82 -1.70 7.96 3.43
N ALA A 83 -0.75 7.87 2.52
CA ALA A 83 -0.86 8.50 1.18
C ALA A 83 -2.03 7.96 0.37
N SER A 84 -2.41 6.69 0.57
CA SER A 84 -3.56 6.09 -0.11
C SER A 84 -4.87 6.81 0.20
N ARG A 85 -5.03 7.29 1.43
CA ARG A 85 -6.23 7.98 1.91
C ARG A 85 -6.17 9.49 1.70
N THR A 86 -5.01 10.07 1.96
CA THR A 86 -4.86 11.53 2.02
C THR A 86 -4.57 12.19 0.68
N GLY A 87 -4.06 11.43 -0.29
CA GLY A 87 -3.58 12.00 -1.53
C GLY A 87 -2.32 12.87 -1.37
N ALA A 88 -1.51 12.62 -0.35
CA ALA A 88 -0.32 13.42 -0.05
C ALA A 88 0.76 13.35 -1.13
N ILE A 89 0.64 12.42 -2.07
CA ILE A 89 1.54 12.29 -3.22
C ILE A 89 0.71 12.09 -4.49
N ALA A 90 1.11 12.71 -5.57
CA ALA A 90 0.42 12.56 -6.86
C ALA A 90 0.62 11.14 -7.40
N CYS A 91 -0.46 10.43 -7.62
CA CYS A 91 -0.49 9.09 -8.21
C CYS A 91 -1.92 8.75 -8.65
N THR A 92 -2.04 7.66 -9.38
CA THR A 92 -3.33 7.05 -9.74
C THR A 92 -3.47 5.74 -8.98
N GLN A 93 -4.56 5.54 -8.24
CA GLN A 93 -4.82 4.32 -7.50
C GLN A 93 -5.83 3.43 -8.23
N GLY A 94 -5.57 2.13 -8.23
CA GLY A 94 -6.49 1.11 -8.71
C GLY A 94 -7.27 0.46 -7.58
N ALA A 95 -8.30 -0.31 -7.92
CA ALA A 95 -9.05 -1.09 -6.95
C ALA A 95 -8.23 -2.30 -6.49
N ASN A 96 -8.28 -2.60 -5.20
CA ASN A 96 -7.67 -3.80 -4.63
C ASN A 96 -8.63 -5.00 -4.73
N SER A 97 -8.22 -6.16 -4.22
CA SER A 97 -9.05 -7.38 -4.23
C SER A 97 -10.33 -7.26 -3.41
N ASN A 98 -10.44 -6.26 -2.57
CA ASN A 98 -11.65 -5.97 -1.81
C ASN A 98 -12.64 -5.08 -2.56
N TRP A 99 -12.38 -4.76 -3.83
CA TRP A 99 -13.19 -3.85 -4.65
C TRP A 99 -13.42 -2.49 -3.99
N SER A 100 -12.51 -2.11 -3.12
CA SER A 100 -12.60 -0.85 -2.39
C SER A 100 -12.55 0.33 -3.34
N PRO A 101 -13.28 1.41 -3.07
CA PRO A 101 -13.14 2.66 -3.79
C PRO A 101 -11.67 3.12 -3.76
N MET A 102 -11.21 3.67 -4.84
CA MET A 102 -9.80 3.99 -5.02
C MET A 102 -9.19 4.85 -3.93
N ALA A 103 -9.94 5.78 -3.39
CA ALA A 103 -9.47 6.68 -2.34
C ALA A 103 -9.07 5.97 -1.04
N HIS A 104 -9.50 4.75 -0.87
CA HIS A 104 -9.33 4.02 0.38
C HIS A 104 -8.66 2.67 0.21
N GLY A 105 -8.37 2.32 -0.99
CA GLY A 105 -8.23 0.96 -1.42
C GLY A 105 -6.95 0.28 -1.09
N SER A 106 -6.41 0.41 0.05
CA SER A 106 -5.07 -0.07 0.11
C SER A 106 -4.88 -1.31 0.92
N LEU A 107 -5.24 -1.35 2.14
CA LEU A 107 -4.84 -2.46 2.98
C LEU A 107 -6.04 -3.24 3.50
N ASN A 108 -6.08 -4.51 3.16
CA ASN A 108 -7.06 -5.43 3.68
C ASN A 108 -6.38 -6.32 4.73
N PRO A 109 -6.96 -6.53 5.89
CA PRO A 109 -6.44 -7.50 6.83
C PRO A 109 -6.63 -8.91 6.28
N ALA A 110 -5.60 -9.47 5.79
CA ALA A 110 -5.62 -10.87 5.44
C ALA A 110 -5.33 -11.73 6.67
#